data_2d2d2738f4c8e9ec27aa98d7123eded9
#
_entry.id   2d2d2738f4c8e9ec27aa98d7123eded9
#
_cell.length_a   1.000
_cell.length_b   1.000
_cell.length_c   1.000
_cell.angle_alpha   90.00
_cell.angle_beta   90.00
_cell.angle_gamma   90.00
#
_symmetry.space_group_name_H-M   'P 1'
#
loop_
_entity.id
_entity.type
_entity.pdbx_description
1 polymer ?
#
loop_
_entity_poly.entity_id
_entity_poly.type
_entity_poly.pdbx_seq_one_letter_code
_entity_poly.pdbx_strand_id
1 'polypeptide(L)'
;QVYKYMDIGSAKIMPEEMQGVPHYLVDALMPDEEFHIVRFQQMAKEAMEKIYANGHIPILVGGTGFYIQAVTRDIDFTQAEQDDGYRASLEALAQEKGVAYLHQMLAKVDPKSAEEIHENNVKRVIRALEFYHQNGSPISAHNEEQQERVSPYNLAYFVLNAPRELLYQRIDKRVDEMLAGGLVKEVEALKSMGYHRGMVSMQGLGYKEILAYLDREMPLEEAVRILKRDTRHFAKRQLTWFRRELETLWINKDEFGYDDGKMLEYMLSICREKGILG
;
A
#
# COMPACT_ATOMS: atom_id res chain seq x y z
N GLN A 1 -0.58 9.05 -3.81
CA GLN A 1 -0.44 9.80 -5.08
C GLN A 1 -1.68 9.67 -5.98
N VAL A 2 -2.55 8.67 -5.73
CA VAL A 2 -3.77 8.46 -6.51
C VAL A 2 -4.80 9.58 -6.32
N TYR A 3 -4.80 10.22 -5.16
CA TYR A 3 -5.76 11.25 -4.82
C TYR A 3 -5.32 12.65 -5.25
N LYS A 4 -6.23 13.41 -5.82
CA LYS A 4 -6.06 14.83 -6.14
C LYS A 4 -5.86 15.66 -4.86
N TYR A 5 -5.14 16.76 -4.97
CA TYR A 5 -4.85 17.71 -3.88
C TYR A 5 -3.99 17.16 -2.74
N MET A 6 -3.54 15.92 -2.83
CA MET A 6 -2.68 15.26 -1.85
C MET A 6 -1.26 15.14 -2.41
N ASP A 7 -0.54 16.25 -2.49
CA ASP A 7 0.71 16.36 -3.25
C ASP A 7 1.93 16.22 -2.36
N ILE A 8 2.06 17.09 -1.36
CA ILE A 8 3.24 17.15 -0.48
C ILE A 8 3.30 15.92 0.42
N GLY A 9 2.22 15.63 1.14
CA GLY A 9 2.18 14.51 2.10
C GLY A 9 2.32 13.13 1.44
N SER A 10 1.96 13.00 0.17
CA SER A 10 2.12 11.78 -0.60
C SER A 10 3.45 11.71 -1.37
N ALA A 11 4.27 12.76 -1.34
CA ALA A 11 5.44 12.95 -2.21
C ALA A 11 5.07 12.64 -3.67
N LYS A 12 4.00 13.27 -4.15
CA LYS A 12 3.50 13.07 -5.50
C LYS A 12 4.54 13.53 -6.53
N ILE A 13 4.73 12.72 -7.56
CA ILE A 13 5.56 13.12 -8.69
C ILE A 13 4.87 14.24 -9.45
N MET A 14 5.58 15.34 -9.68
CA MET A 14 5.06 16.49 -10.41
C MET A 14 5.34 16.34 -11.92
N PRO A 15 4.52 16.97 -12.79
CA PRO A 15 4.67 16.83 -14.25
C PRO A 15 6.08 17.12 -14.76
N GLU A 16 6.79 18.05 -14.14
CA GLU A 16 8.17 18.43 -14.49
C GLU A 16 9.16 17.30 -14.17
N GLU A 17 8.86 16.48 -13.18
CA GLU A 17 9.71 15.37 -12.75
C GLU A 17 9.44 14.10 -13.58
N MET A 18 8.32 14.02 -14.29
CA MET A 18 7.93 12.85 -15.09
C MET A 18 8.76 12.69 -16.38
N GLN A 19 9.52 13.70 -16.78
CA GLN A 19 10.42 13.67 -17.94
C GLN A 19 9.76 13.17 -19.25
N GLY A 20 8.47 13.47 -19.43
CA GLY A 20 7.69 13.04 -20.59
C GLY A 20 7.21 11.57 -20.54
N VAL A 21 7.53 10.83 -19.50
CA VAL A 21 7.03 9.46 -19.31
C VAL A 21 5.60 9.51 -18.75
N PRO A 22 4.61 8.88 -19.41
CA PRO A 22 3.25 8.85 -18.90
C PRO A 22 3.18 8.12 -17.54
N HIS A 23 2.57 8.77 -16.55
CA HIS A 23 2.29 8.20 -15.25
C HIS A 23 0.79 7.97 -15.08
N TYR A 24 0.42 6.76 -14.72
CA TYR A 24 -0.96 6.36 -14.48
C TYR A 24 -1.22 6.25 -12.98
N LEU A 25 -2.48 6.34 -12.59
CA LEU A 25 -2.93 6.29 -11.19
C LEU A 25 -2.37 7.44 -10.31
N VAL A 26 -1.95 8.52 -10.93
CA VAL A 26 -1.60 9.78 -10.27
C VAL A 26 -2.77 10.75 -10.49
N ASP A 27 -3.25 11.45 -9.46
CA ASP A 27 -4.41 12.36 -9.53
C ASP A 27 -5.69 11.75 -10.15
N ALA A 28 -5.88 10.47 -9.98
CA ALA A 28 -6.97 9.75 -10.63
C ALA A 28 -8.30 9.83 -9.88
N LEU A 29 -8.28 10.09 -8.57
CA LEU A 29 -9.45 10.05 -7.69
C LEU A 29 -9.55 11.32 -6.83
N MET A 30 -10.78 11.64 -6.41
CA MET A 30 -11.01 12.62 -5.36
C MET A 30 -10.76 11.98 -3.97
N PRO A 31 -10.39 12.76 -2.94
CA PRO A 31 -10.10 12.20 -1.61
C PRO A 31 -11.28 11.52 -0.91
N ASP A 32 -12.50 11.78 -1.29
CA ASP A 32 -13.73 11.14 -0.80
C ASP A 32 -14.09 9.85 -1.56
N GLU A 33 -13.42 9.57 -2.67
CA GLU A 33 -13.65 8.34 -3.40
C GLU A 33 -12.93 7.15 -2.74
N GLU A 34 -13.60 6.01 -2.70
CA GLU A 34 -13.01 4.78 -2.18
C GLU A 34 -11.91 4.25 -3.11
N PHE A 35 -10.78 3.89 -2.49
CA PHE A 35 -9.67 3.24 -3.18
C PHE A 35 -9.23 2.01 -2.39
N HIS A 36 -9.63 0.86 -2.89
CA HIS A 36 -9.32 -0.45 -2.34
C HIS A 36 -8.57 -1.31 -3.38
N ILE A 37 -8.11 -2.47 -2.96
CA ILE A 37 -7.25 -3.35 -3.76
C ILE A 37 -7.87 -3.76 -5.11
N VAL A 38 -9.18 -4.01 -5.15
CA VAL A 38 -9.89 -4.41 -6.38
C VAL A 38 -9.88 -3.27 -7.39
N ARG A 39 -10.25 -2.05 -6.94
CA ARG A 39 -10.23 -0.84 -7.80
C ARG A 39 -8.82 -0.54 -8.30
N PHE A 40 -7.83 -0.68 -7.42
CA PHE A 40 -6.43 -0.53 -7.82
C PHE A 40 -6.04 -1.52 -8.92
N GLN A 41 -6.34 -2.82 -8.73
CA GLN A 41 -5.99 -3.86 -9.70
C GLN A 41 -6.64 -3.59 -11.07
N GLN A 42 -7.92 -3.22 -11.07
CA GLN A 42 -8.63 -2.87 -12.29
C GLN A 42 -7.97 -1.69 -13.01
N MET A 43 -7.76 -0.56 -12.30
CA MET A 43 -7.14 0.63 -12.88
C MET A 43 -5.71 0.35 -13.37
N ALA A 44 -4.96 -0.47 -12.65
CA ALA A 44 -3.61 -0.84 -13.05
C ALA A 44 -3.61 -1.69 -14.32
N LYS A 45 -4.50 -2.68 -14.44
CA LYS A 45 -4.65 -3.49 -15.65
C LYS A 45 -5.04 -2.65 -16.87
N GLU A 46 -6.03 -1.75 -16.72
CA GLU A 46 -6.43 -0.82 -17.78
C GLU A 46 -5.27 0.08 -18.24
N ALA A 47 -4.44 0.54 -17.28
CA ALA A 47 -3.24 1.30 -17.60
C ALA A 47 -2.20 0.46 -18.35
N MET A 48 -1.96 -0.79 -17.91
CA MET A 48 -1.03 -1.71 -18.57
C MET A 48 -1.47 -2.02 -20.00
N GLU A 49 -2.76 -2.27 -20.24
CA GLU A 49 -3.30 -2.47 -21.58
C GLU A 49 -3.02 -1.29 -22.51
N LYS A 50 -3.22 -0.07 -22.04
CA LYS A 50 -2.90 1.15 -22.80
C LYS A 50 -1.40 1.27 -23.11
N ILE A 51 -0.53 0.91 -22.15
CA ILE A 51 0.92 0.94 -22.34
C ILE A 51 1.33 -0.09 -23.38
N TYR A 52 0.83 -1.32 -23.29
CA TYR A 52 1.10 -2.38 -24.28
C TYR A 52 0.57 -2.02 -25.68
N ALA A 53 -0.63 -1.45 -25.77
CA ALA A 53 -1.20 -1.02 -27.04
C ALA A 53 -0.35 0.07 -27.74
N ASN A 54 0.40 0.85 -26.97
CA ASN A 54 1.35 1.84 -27.48
C ASN A 54 2.75 1.26 -27.76
N GLY A 55 2.94 -0.05 -27.65
CA GLY A 55 4.23 -0.72 -27.91
C GLY A 55 5.27 -0.53 -26.80
N HIS A 56 4.86 -0.16 -25.59
CA HIS A 56 5.74 0.07 -24.46
C HIS A 56 5.61 -1.01 -23.38
N ILE A 57 6.59 -1.09 -22.50
CA ILE A 57 6.61 -2.01 -21.36
C ILE A 57 6.13 -1.27 -20.12
N PRO A 58 5.12 -1.78 -19.40
CA PRO A 58 4.67 -1.16 -18.16
C PRO A 58 5.69 -1.33 -17.03
N ILE A 59 5.92 -0.26 -16.28
CA ILE A 59 6.73 -0.26 -15.07
C ILE A 59 5.80 0.04 -13.89
N LEU A 60 5.63 -0.94 -12.99
CA LEU A 60 4.87 -0.78 -11.76
C LEU A 60 5.79 -0.28 -10.66
N VAL A 61 5.56 0.94 -10.16
CA VAL A 61 6.38 1.57 -9.12
C VAL A 61 5.57 1.76 -7.85
N GLY A 62 6.08 1.30 -6.72
CA GLY A 62 5.40 1.47 -5.45
C GLY A 62 6.05 0.72 -4.29
N GLY A 63 5.44 0.81 -3.11
CA GLY A 63 5.94 0.17 -1.88
C GLY A 63 4.87 -0.62 -1.13
N THR A 64 3.63 -0.71 -1.65
CA THR A 64 2.56 -1.50 -1.05
C THR A 64 2.58 -2.90 -1.66
N GLY A 65 3.33 -3.82 -1.02
CA GLY A 65 3.59 -5.15 -1.55
C GLY A 65 2.33 -5.93 -1.92
N PHE A 66 1.27 -5.85 -1.10
CA PHE A 66 -0.01 -6.51 -1.42
C PHE A 66 -0.66 -5.97 -2.71
N TYR A 67 -0.53 -4.67 -2.99
CA TYR A 67 -1.03 -4.08 -4.24
C TYR A 67 -0.21 -4.56 -5.44
N ILE A 68 1.11 -4.60 -5.30
CA ILE A 68 1.99 -5.12 -6.34
C ILE A 68 1.65 -6.59 -6.62
N GLN A 69 1.52 -7.41 -5.58
CA GLN A 69 1.16 -8.83 -5.69
C GLN A 69 -0.20 -9.03 -6.39
N ALA A 70 -1.19 -8.18 -6.07
CA ALA A 70 -2.52 -8.25 -6.68
C ALA A 70 -2.47 -8.14 -8.22
N VAL A 71 -1.57 -7.31 -8.74
CA VAL A 71 -1.37 -7.17 -10.20
C VAL A 71 -0.45 -8.26 -10.73
N THR A 72 0.72 -8.44 -10.12
CA THR A 72 1.75 -9.34 -10.66
C THR A 72 1.38 -10.82 -10.63
N ARG A 73 0.52 -11.25 -9.70
CA ARG A 73 -0.01 -12.63 -9.62
C ARG A 73 -1.44 -12.76 -10.12
N ASP A 74 -2.01 -11.67 -10.59
CA ASP A 74 -3.41 -11.64 -11.04
C ASP A 74 -4.39 -12.26 -10.03
N ILE A 75 -4.31 -11.78 -8.78
CA ILE A 75 -5.12 -12.30 -7.68
C ILE A 75 -6.61 -12.11 -7.99
N ASP A 76 -7.39 -13.15 -7.82
CA ASP A 76 -8.83 -13.09 -7.99
C ASP A 76 -9.52 -12.56 -6.73
N PHE A 77 -10.16 -11.39 -6.86
CA PHE A 77 -10.94 -10.75 -5.81
C PHE A 77 -12.46 -10.83 -6.03
N THR A 78 -12.92 -11.53 -7.06
CA THR A 78 -14.35 -11.56 -7.44
C THR A 78 -15.25 -12.20 -6.39
N GLN A 79 -14.69 -12.95 -5.44
CA GLN A 79 -15.42 -13.60 -4.36
C GLN A 79 -15.67 -12.70 -3.13
N ALA A 80 -15.45 -11.40 -3.25
CA ALA A 80 -15.51 -10.50 -2.12
C ALA A 80 -16.56 -9.39 -2.30
N GLU A 81 -17.84 -9.77 -2.47
CA GLU A 81 -18.91 -8.80 -2.32
C GLU A 81 -18.94 -8.27 -0.87
N GLN A 82 -19.08 -6.96 -0.72
CA GLN A 82 -19.20 -6.37 0.61
C GLN A 82 -20.63 -6.58 1.12
N ASP A 83 -20.79 -7.36 2.18
CA ASP A 83 -22.04 -7.46 2.93
C ASP A 83 -21.98 -6.55 4.15
N ASP A 84 -22.35 -5.28 3.94
CA ASP A 84 -22.32 -4.26 4.99
C ASP A 84 -23.22 -4.64 6.18
N GLY A 85 -24.29 -5.40 5.95
CA GLY A 85 -25.19 -5.87 7.00
C GLY A 85 -24.53 -6.91 7.91
N TYR A 86 -23.85 -7.89 7.33
CA TYR A 86 -23.15 -8.91 8.11
C TYR A 86 -21.94 -8.33 8.84
N ARG A 87 -21.17 -7.43 8.19
CA ARG A 87 -20.08 -6.70 8.83
C ARG A 87 -20.55 -5.93 10.05
N ALA A 88 -21.60 -5.12 9.92
CA ALA A 88 -22.15 -4.35 11.03
C ALA A 88 -22.59 -5.24 12.18
N SER A 89 -23.16 -6.41 11.89
CA SER A 89 -23.55 -7.40 12.93
C SER A 89 -22.34 -7.96 13.68
N LEU A 90 -21.22 -8.22 12.98
CA LEU A 90 -19.98 -8.68 13.61
C LEU A 90 -19.30 -7.59 14.45
N GLU A 91 -19.34 -6.34 13.99
CA GLU A 91 -18.84 -5.18 14.76
C GLU A 91 -19.66 -4.97 16.05
N ALA A 92 -20.99 -5.04 15.96
CA ALA A 92 -21.86 -4.98 17.13
C ALA A 92 -21.59 -6.15 18.09
N LEU A 93 -21.39 -7.36 17.57
CA LEU A 93 -21.08 -8.54 18.36
C LEU A 93 -19.73 -8.41 19.08
N ALA A 94 -18.72 -7.80 18.43
CA ALA A 94 -17.43 -7.51 19.05
C ALA A 94 -17.56 -6.51 20.22
N GLN A 95 -18.46 -5.53 20.10
CA GLN A 95 -18.75 -4.57 21.18
C GLN A 95 -19.51 -5.22 22.34
N GLU A 96 -20.47 -6.08 22.04
CA GLU A 96 -21.31 -6.73 23.06
C GLU A 96 -20.57 -7.85 23.81
N LYS A 97 -19.92 -8.78 23.09
CA LYS A 97 -19.32 -10.01 23.63
C LYS A 97 -17.80 -10.00 23.72
N GLY A 98 -17.18 -8.94 23.22
CA GLY A 98 -15.74 -8.78 23.20
C GLY A 98 -15.05 -9.43 22.02
N VAL A 99 -13.81 -8.97 21.76
CA VAL A 99 -12.99 -9.40 20.60
C VAL A 99 -12.62 -10.88 20.65
N ALA A 100 -12.40 -11.43 21.85
CA ALA A 100 -12.07 -12.84 22.05
C ALA A 100 -13.21 -13.77 21.58
N TYR A 101 -14.47 -13.36 21.74
CA TYR A 101 -15.60 -14.13 21.24
C TYR A 101 -15.58 -14.22 19.71
N LEU A 102 -15.35 -13.10 19.03
CA LEU A 102 -15.24 -13.06 17.57
C LEU A 102 -14.09 -13.95 17.07
N HIS A 103 -12.97 -13.92 17.77
CA HIS A 103 -11.82 -14.76 17.45
C HIS A 103 -12.10 -16.25 17.64
N GLN A 104 -12.88 -16.62 18.65
CA GLN A 104 -13.35 -18.01 18.83
C GLN A 104 -14.30 -18.44 17.69
N MET A 105 -15.12 -17.53 17.16
CA MET A 105 -15.93 -17.82 15.97
C MET A 105 -15.04 -18.11 14.77
N LEU A 106 -13.99 -17.29 14.55
CA LEU A 106 -13.03 -17.52 13.50
C LEU A 106 -12.31 -18.88 13.66
N ALA A 107 -11.87 -19.21 14.88
CA ALA A 107 -11.20 -20.48 15.15
C ALA A 107 -12.04 -21.72 14.80
N LYS A 108 -13.37 -21.63 14.79
CA LYS A 108 -14.28 -22.72 14.40
C LYS A 108 -14.37 -22.92 12.89
N VAL A 109 -14.27 -21.85 12.10
CA VAL A 109 -14.48 -21.89 10.65
C VAL A 109 -13.17 -21.81 9.86
N ASP A 110 -12.14 -21.18 10.44
CA ASP A 110 -10.80 -21.04 9.86
C ASP A 110 -9.74 -21.06 10.97
N PRO A 111 -9.39 -22.24 11.51
CA PRO A 111 -8.41 -22.38 12.59
C PRO A 111 -7.06 -21.77 12.22
N LYS A 112 -6.63 -21.91 10.96
CA LYS A 112 -5.34 -21.40 10.48
C LYS A 112 -5.30 -19.88 10.53
N SER A 113 -6.34 -19.20 10.02
CA SER A 113 -6.44 -17.74 10.16
C SER A 113 -6.49 -17.29 11.62
N ALA A 114 -7.10 -18.08 12.52
CA ALA A 114 -7.14 -17.75 13.93
C ALA A 114 -5.76 -17.86 14.61
N GLU A 115 -4.89 -18.75 14.16
CA GLU A 115 -3.50 -18.81 14.63
C GLU A 115 -2.67 -17.62 14.16
N GLU A 116 -2.91 -17.14 12.94
CA GLU A 116 -2.15 -16.06 12.31
C GLU A 116 -2.64 -14.65 12.68
N ILE A 117 -3.92 -14.52 12.99
CA ILE A 117 -4.58 -13.23 13.26
C ILE A 117 -4.80 -13.07 14.76
N HIS A 118 -4.07 -12.13 15.36
CA HIS A 118 -4.27 -11.82 16.77
C HIS A 118 -5.71 -11.29 17.02
N GLU A 119 -6.34 -11.70 18.13
CA GLU A 119 -7.73 -11.34 18.48
C GLU A 119 -8.02 -9.83 18.47
N ASN A 120 -7.05 -9.01 18.85
CA ASN A 120 -7.17 -7.55 18.83
C ASN A 120 -7.17 -6.96 17.40
N ASN A 121 -6.88 -7.75 16.37
CA ASN A 121 -6.97 -7.32 14.99
C ASN A 121 -8.40 -7.55 14.44
N VAL A 122 -9.37 -6.91 15.11
CA VAL A 122 -10.81 -7.09 14.86
C VAL A 122 -11.17 -6.98 13.39
N LYS A 123 -10.59 -6.00 12.68
CA LYS A 123 -10.85 -5.80 11.24
C LYS A 123 -10.46 -7.03 10.40
N ARG A 124 -9.35 -7.68 10.72
CA ARG A 124 -8.90 -8.91 10.03
C ARG A 124 -9.76 -10.11 10.41
N VAL A 125 -10.14 -10.23 11.69
CA VAL A 125 -11.02 -11.29 12.16
C VAL A 125 -12.37 -11.19 11.45
N ILE A 126 -12.98 -10.00 11.42
CA ILE A 126 -14.25 -9.74 10.71
C ILE A 126 -14.10 -10.09 9.22
N ARG A 127 -13.04 -9.65 8.56
CA ARG A 127 -12.83 -9.96 7.14
C ARG A 127 -12.77 -11.45 6.85
N ALA A 128 -12.13 -12.23 7.70
CA ALA A 128 -12.04 -13.67 7.54
C ALA A 128 -13.42 -14.36 7.76
N LEU A 129 -14.21 -13.89 8.72
CA LEU A 129 -15.57 -14.37 8.96
C LEU A 129 -16.52 -14.00 7.82
N GLU A 130 -16.43 -12.78 7.28
CA GLU A 130 -17.20 -12.36 6.09
C GLU A 130 -16.88 -13.24 4.89
N PHE A 131 -15.59 -13.47 4.64
CA PHE A 131 -15.16 -14.33 3.53
C PHE A 131 -15.77 -15.73 3.65
N TYR A 132 -15.71 -16.33 4.84
CA TYR A 132 -16.30 -17.63 5.09
C TYR A 132 -17.82 -17.61 4.92
N HIS A 133 -18.49 -16.57 5.40
CA HIS A 133 -19.95 -16.42 5.26
C HIS A 133 -20.39 -16.37 3.80
N GLN A 134 -19.64 -15.67 2.96
CA GLN A 134 -19.94 -15.48 1.53
C GLN A 134 -19.60 -16.70 0.68
N ASN A 135 -18.47 -17.36 0.97
CA ASN A 135 -17.90 -18.38 0.08
C ASN A 135 -18.03 -19.82 0.63
N GLY A 136 -18.41 -20.00 1.89
CA GLY A 136 -18.48 -21.30 2.52
C GLY A 136 -17.13 -22.01 2.72
N SER A 137 -16.01 -21.30 2.46
CA SER A 137 -14.63 -21.81 2.55
C SER A 137 -13.74 -20.87 3.35
N PRO A 138 -12.72 -21.39 4.06
CA PRO A 138 -11.76 -20.56 4.82
C PRO A 138 -10.99 -19.60 3.94
N ILE A 139 -10.78 -18.37 4.42
CA ILE A 139 -9.92 -17.39 3.71
C ILE A 139 -8.46 -17.85 3.69
N SER A 140 -8.00 -18.62 4.67
CA SER A 140 -6.66 -19.20 4.67
C SER A 140 -6.43 -20.12 3.47
N ALA A 141 -7.39 -20.98 3.14
CA ALA A 141 -7.30 -21.87 1.97
C ALA A 141 -7.25 -21.07 0.65
N HIS A 142 -8.10 -20.04 0.52
CA HIS A 142 -8.05 -19.15 -0.62
C HIS A 142 -6.71 -18.41 -0.73
N ASN A 143 -6.19 -17.89 0.38
CA ASN A 143 -4.91 -17.20 0.40
C ASN A 143 -3.74 -18.13 0.00
N GLU A 144 -3.76 -19.39 0.40
CA GLU A 144 -2.76 -20.40 -0.02
C GLU A 144 -2.81 -20.62 -1.52
N GLU A 145 -4.00 -20.86 -2.06
CA GLU A 145 -4.19 -21.02 -3.50
C GLU A 145 -3.68 -19.78 -4.27
N GLN A 146 -3.98 -18.57 -3.77
CA GLN A 146 -3.52 -17.35 -4.42
C GLN A 146 -1.99 -17.14 -4.27
N GLN A 147 -1.36 -17.64 -3.21
CA GLN A 147 0.11 -17.59 -3.05
C GLN A 147 0.84 -18.53 -4.00
N GLU A 148 0.24 -19.64 -4.37
CA GLU A 148 0.80 -20.61 -5.32
C GLU A 148 0.67 -20.16 -6.79
N ARG A 149 -0.12 -19.12 -7.06
CA ARG A 149 -0.27 -18.58 -8.42
C ARG A 149 1.06 -18.07 -8.96
N VAL A 150 1.43 -18.58 -10.11
CA VAL A 150 2.56 -18.08 -10.90
C VAL A 150 2.14 -16.79 -11.60
N SER A 151 3.04 -15.84 -11.70
CA SER A 151 2.79 -14.59 -12.43
C SER A 151 2.45 -14.90 -13.90
N PRO A 152 1.36 -14.34 -14.47
CA PRO A 152 1.09 -14.43 -15.90
C PRO A 152 2.01 -13.54 -16.75
N TYR A 153 2.86 -12.76 -16.11
CA TYR A 153 3.76 -11.81 -16.77
C TYR A 153 5.21 -12.31 -16.75
N ASN A 154 5.97 -12.03 -17.80
CA ASN A 154 7.43 -12.11 -17.76
C ASN A 154 7.92 -10.89 -16.96
N LEU A 155 8.33 -11.10 -15.72
CA LEU A 155 8.53 -10.08 -14.70
C LEU A 155 9.99 -9.96 -14.25
N ALA A 156 10.48 -8.73 -14.16
CA ALA A 156 11.68 -8.39 -13.40
C ALA A 156 11.25 -7.55 -12.17
N TYR A 157 11.35 -8.13 -10.98
CA TYR A 157 10.88 -7.52 -9.75
C TYR A 157 12.06 -7.01 -8.92
N PHE A 158 12.33 -5.72 -8.99
CA PHE A 158 13.43 -5.09 -8.28
C PHE A 158 12.99 -4.46 -6.96
N VAL A 159 13.78 -4.64 -5.91
CA VAL A 159 13.62 -3.97 -4.62
C VAL A 159 14.84 -3.11 -4.35
N LEU A 160 14.67 -1.80 -4.45
CA LEU A 160 15.75 -0.85 -4.13
C LEU A 160 15.89 -0.75 -2.61
N ASN A 161 17.10 -0.99 -2.11
CA ASN A 161 17.41 -0.98 -0.69
C ASN A 161 18.63 -0.12 -0.38
N ALA A 162 18.71 0.32 0.87
CA ALA A 162 19.86 1.03 1.42
C ALA A 162 20.05 0.65 2.88
N PRO A 163 21.24 0.85 3.49
CA PRO A 163 21.44 0.66 4.91
C PRO A 163 20.37 1.36 5.76
N ARG A 164 19.89 0.67 6.81
CA ARG A 164 18.75 1.14 7.62
C ARG A 164 18.94 2.56 8.15
N GLU A 165 20.13 2.87 8.62
CA GLU A 165 20.43 4.19 9.19
C GLU A 165 20.26 5.30 8.16
N LEU A 166 20.79 5.09 6.95
CA LEU A 166 20.65 6.03 5.85
C LEU A 166 19.17 6.16 5.40
N LEU A 167 18.44 5.05 5.35
CA LEU A 167 17.01 5.06 5.03
C LEU A 167 16.24 5.89 6.06
N TYR A 168 16.50 5.73 7.35
CA TYR A 168 15.84 6.48 8.42
C TYR A 168 16.20 7.95 8.39
N GLN A 169 17.46 8.30 8.14
CA GLN A 169 17.87 9.70 7.96
C GLN A 169 17.14 10.35 6.77
N ARG A 170 17.02 9.65 5.65
CA ARG A 170 16.29 10.14 4.46
C ARG A 170 14.81 10.30 4.73
N ILE A 171 14.19 9.40 5.50
CA ILE A 171 12.79 9.52 5.92
C ILE A 171 12.60 10.77 6.77
N ASP A 172 13.43 10.95 7.80
CA ASP A 172 13.30 12.08 8.71
C ASP A 172 13.52 13.41 7.97
N LYS A 173 14.53 13.48 7.09
CA LYS A 173 14.79 14.65 6.24
C LYS A 173 13.60 14.95 5.32
N ARG A 174 13.03 13.94 4.67
CA ARG A 174 11.86 14.11 3.79
C ARG A 174 10.65 14.68 4.56
N VAL A 175 10.41 14.22 5.78
CA VAL A 175 9.34 14.80 6.61
C VAL A 175 9.59 16.27 6.92
N ASP A 176 10.85 16.66 7.20
CA ASP A 176 11.19 18.06 7.42
C ASP A 176 11.02 18.91 6.15
N GLU A 177 11.38 18.36 4.99
CA GLU A 177 11.17 18.98 3.68
C GLU A 177 9.67 19.14 3.36
N MET A 178 8.84 18.14 3.63
CA MET A 178 7.38 18.23 3.49
C MET A 178 6.78 19.33 4.35
N LEU A 179 7.22 19.47 5.60
CA LEU A 179 6.76 20.53 6.47
C LEU A 179 7.18 21.92 5.96
N ALA A 180 8.44 22.07 5.56
CA ALA A 180 8.95 23.30 4.98
C ALA A 180 8.23 23.63 3.66
N GLY A 181 7.87 22.63 2.87
CA GLY A 181 7.12 22.73 1.61
C GLY A 181 5.63 23.06 1.79
N GLY A 182 5.11 23.07 3.05
CA GLY A 182 3.74 23.48 3.32
C GLY A 182 2.74 22.36 3.59
N LEU A 183 3.19 21.19 4.05
CA LEU A 183 2.31 20.05 4.39
C LEU A 183 1.15 20.44 5.30
N VAL A 184 1.38 21.31 6.29
CA VAL A 184 0.32 21.78 7.20
C VAL A 184 -0.77 22.53 6.43
N LYS A 185 -0.37 23.40 5.49
CA LYS A 185 -1.32 24.18 4.66
C LYS A 185 -2.10 23.28 3.70
N GLU A 186 -1.45 22.26 3.14
CA GLU A 186 -2.12 21.28 2.29
C GLU A 186 -3.23 20.55 3.08
N VAL A 187 -2.93 20.07 4.29
CA VAL A 187 -3.92 19.36 5.11
C VAL A 187 -5.02 20.29 5.60
N GLU A 188 -4.70 21.56 5.91
CA GLU A 188 -5.68 22.58 6.27
C GLU A 188 -6.64 22.89 5.11
N ALA A 189 -6.12 22.98 3.87
CA ALA A 189 -6.92 23.13 2.67
C ALA A 189 -7.85 21.93 2.43
N LEU A 190 -7.34 20.72 2.54
CA LEU A 190 -8.14 19.49 2.43
C LEU A 190 -9.25 19.46 3.49
N LYS A 191 -8.95 19.83 4.74
CA LYS A 191 -9.94 19.93 5.81
C LYS A 191 -11.02 21.00 5.50
N SER A 192 -10.63 22.14 4.94
CA SER A 192 -11.58 23.21 4.54
C SER A 192 -12.49 22.78 3.39
N MET A 193 -12.04 21.85 2.53
CA MET A 193 -12.85 21.22 1.47
C MET A 193 -13.83 20.17 2.00
N GLY A 194 -13.79 19.87 3.32
CA GLY A 194 -14.67 18.89 3.95
C GLY A 194 -14.07 17.49 4.10
N TYR A 195 -12.82 17.28 3.68
CA TYR A 195 -12.15 15.99 3.88
C TYR A 195 -11.73 15.83 5.34
N HIS A 196 -12.06 14.69 5.92
CA HIS A 196 -11.94 14.46 7.36
C HIS A 196 -11.34 13.08 7.68
N ARG A 197 -10.96 12.89 8.93
CA ARG A 197 -10.28 11.67 9.43
C ARG A 197 -11.03 10.36 9.16
N GLY A 198 -12.35 10.38 8.98
CA GLY A 198 -13.13 9.19 8.64
C GLY A 198 -12.86 8.63 7.24
N MET A 199 -12.27 9.44 6.34
CA MET A 199 -11.98 9.03 4.96
C MET A 199 -10.67 8.25 4.89
N VAL A 200 -10.62 7.21 4.04
CA VAL A 200 -9.44 6.35 3.85
C VAL A 200 -8.22 7.16 3.39
N SER A 201 -8.41 8.10 2.48
CA SER A 201 -7.36 9.01 2.00
C SER A 201 -6.66 9.75 3.13
N MET A 202 -7.46 10.28 4.08
CA MET A 202 -6.96 11.08 5.19
C MET A 202 -6.33 10.26 6.33
N GLN A 203 -6.34 8.92 6.22
CA GLN A 203 -5.60 8.01 7.12
C GLN A 203 -4.14 7.80 6.71
N GLY A 204 -3.72 8.36 5.56
CA GLY A 204 -2.35 8.32 5.10
C GLY A 204 -1.36 8.96 6.10
N LEU A 205 -0.11 8.46 6.09
CA LEU A 205 0.98 9.07 6.85
C LEU A 205 1.19 10.52 6.42
N GLY A 206 1.33 11.40 7.36
CA GLY A 206 1.37 12.85 7.16
C GLY A 206 0.01 13.50 7.35
N TYR A 207 -1.03 12.95 6.76
CA TYR A 207 -2.38 13.53 6.81
C TYR A 207 -3.04 13.35 8.17
N LYS A 208 -3.10 12.13 8.68
CA LYS A 208 -3.75 11.85 9.98
C LYS A 208 -3.06 12.54 11.16
N GLU A 209 -1.73 12.65 11.13
CA GLU A 209 -0.96 13.30 12.19
C GLU A 209 -1.15 14.82 12.16
N ILE A 210 -1.13 15.42 10.96
CA ILE A 210 -1.35 16.87 10.83
C ILE A 210 -2.82 17.23 11.10
N LEU A 211 -3.79 16.37 10.72
CA LEU A 211 -5.18 16.56 11.14
C LEU A 211 -5.32 16.57 12.67
N ALA A 212 -4.64 15.67 13.39
CA ALA A 212 -4.66 15.65 14.85
C ALA A 212 -4.12 16.95 15.47
N TYR A 213 -3.09 17.55 14.85
CA TYR A 213 -2.62 18.87 15.24
C TYR A 213 -3.66 19.96 14.95
N LEU A 214 -4.26 19.99 13.76
CA LEU A 214 -5.27 20.97 13.37
C LEU A 214 -6.57 20.83 14.19
N ASP A 215 -6.86 19.64 14.70
CA ASP A 215 -7.97 19.35 15.61
C ASP A 215 -7.63 19.66 17.08
N ARG A 216 -6.43 20.18 17.36
CA ARG A 216 -5.91 20.53 18.68
C ARG A 216 -5.79 19.35 19.65
N GLU A 217 -5.63 18.13 19.13
CA GLU A 217 -5.41 16.93 19.95
C GLU A 217 -3.97 16.83 20.45
N MET A 218 -3.02 17.43 19.72
CA MET A 218 -1.60 17.46 20.06
C MET A 218 -0.89 18.67 19.46
N PRO A 219 0.27 19.08 20.00
CA PRO A 219 1.11 20.11 19.38
C PRO A 219 1.78 19.60 18.10
N LEU A 220 2.16 20.52 17.19
CA LEU A 220 2.78 20.18 15.91
C LEU A 220 4.06 19.34 16.09
N GLU A 221 4.90 19.68 17.06
CA GLU A 221 6.13 18.94 17.34
C GLU A 221 5.88 17.47 17.62
N GLU A 222 4.82 17.15 18.36
CA GLU A 222 4.43 15.78 18.66
C GLU A 222 3.87 15.08 17.42
N ALA A 223 3.04 15.74 16.62
CA ALA A 223 2.54 15.21 15.34
C ALA A 223 3.70 14.84 14.40
N VAL A 224 4.70 15.71 14.29
CA VAL A 224 5.91 15.48 13.48
C VAL A 224 6.73 14.31 14.02
N ARG A 225 6.92 14.24 15.33
CA ARG A 225 7.63 13.11 15.97
C ARG A 225 6.95 11.77 15.68
N ILE A 226 5.63 11.74 15.79
CA ILE A 226 4.80 10.55 15.46
C ILE A 226 4.93 10.22 13.98
N LEU A 227 4.79 11.19 13.09
CA LEU A 227 4.90 11.00 11.64
C LEU A 227 6.25 10.38 11.25
N LYS A 228 7.37 10.93 11.73
CA LYS A 228 8.71 10.36 11.49
C LYS A 228 8.81 8.91 11.98
N ARG A 229 8.36 8.65 13.22
CA ARG A 229 8.35 7.29 13.80
C ARG A 229 7.54 6.32 12.94
N ASP A 230 6.31 6.69 12.60
CA ASP A 230 5.37 5.79 11.92
C ASP A 230 5.77 5.57 10.46
N THR A 231 6.42 6.54 9.82
CA THR A 231 7.02 6.38 8.49
C THR A 231 8.20 5.41 8.53
N ARG A 232 9.07 5.45 9.55
CA ARG A 232 10.14 4.45 9.74
C ARG A 232 9.56 3.05 9.99
N HIS A 233 8.48 2.94 10.77
CA HIS A 233 7.77 1.68 10.98
C HIS A 233 7.14 1.16 9.68
N PHE A 234 6.60 2.05 8.86
CA PHE A 234 6.06 1.69 7.55
C PHE A 234 7.15 1.13 6.62
N ALA A 235 8.30 1.79 6.52
CA ALA A 235 9.44 1.31 5.76
C ALA A 235 9.94 -0.08 6.26
N LYS A 236 9.98 -0.29 7.58
CA LYS A 236 10.31 -1.61 8.15
C LYS A 236 9.31 -2.69 7.71
N ARG A 237 8.01 -2.38 7.70
CA ARG A 237 6.97 -3.32 7.24
C ARG A 237 7.11 -3.64 5.75
N GLN A 238 7.42 -2.65 4.90
CA GLN A 238 7.69 -2.86 3.47
C GLN A 238 8.86 -3.84 3.26
N LEU A 239 10.00 -3.60 3.92
CA LEU A 239 11.16 -4.50 3.82
C LEU A 239 10.85 -5.91 4.31
N THR A 240 10.04 -6.04 5.37
CA THR A 240 9.61 -7.36 5.87
C THR A 240 8.72 -8.08 4.86
N TRP A 241 7.85 -7.35 4.17
CA TRP A 241 7.02 -7.91 3.11
C TRP A 241 7.89 -8.41 1.94
N PHE A 242 8.73 -7.53 1.36
CA PHE A 242 9.53 -7.87 0.20
C PHE A 242 10.54 -9.00 0.43
N ARG A 243 10.99 -9.21 1.67
CA ARG A 243 11.86 -10.36 2.01
C ARG A 243 11.15 -11.72 1.93
N ARG A 244 9.82 -11.73 1.92
CA ARG A 244 9.02 -12.96 1.78
C ARG A 244 8.69 -13.26 0.33
N GLU A 245 8.85 -12.29 -0.57
CA GLU A 245 8.63 -12.46 -2.00
C GLU A 245 9.83 -13.20 -2.62
N LEU A 246 9.57 -14.37 -3.20
CA LEU A 246 10.63 -15.26 -3.69
C LEU A 246 11.32 -14.77 -4.96
N GLU A 247 10.64 -13.94 -5.77
CA GLU A 247 11.10 -13.50 -7.09
C GLU A 247 11.74 -12.11 -7.08
N THR A 248 12.01 -11.55 -5.89
CA THR A 248 12.58 -10.21 -5.78
C THR A 248 14.09 -10.18 -6.02
N LEU A 249 14.52 -9.24 -6.83
CA LEU A 249 15.92 -8.93 -7.09
C LEU A 249 16.29 -7.68 -6.27
N TRP A 250 17.11 -7.88 -5.25
CA TRP A 250 17.51 -6.80 -4.36
C TRP A 250 18.65 -5.98 -4.96
N ILE A 251 18.43 -4.67 -5.04
CA ILE A 251 19.42 -3.69 -5.47
C ILE A 251 19.87 -2.90 -4.24
N ASN A 252 20.94 -3.33 -3.62
CA ASN A 252 21.54 -2.63 -2.49
C ASN A 252 22.36 -1.45 -3.02
N LYS A 253 21.88 -0.23 -2.81
CA LYS A 253 22.48 0.98 -3.41
C LYS A 253 23.94 1.20 -3.03
N ASP A 254 24.36 0.79 -1.86
CA ASP A 254 25.75 0.86 -1.37
C ASP A 254 26.69 -0.05 -2.16
N GLU A 255 26.26 -1.21 -2.64
CA GLU A 255 27.04 -2.11 -3.51
C GLU A 255 27.37 -1.46 -4.87
N PHE A 256 26.55 -0.51 -5.31
CA PHE A 256 26.76 0.27 -6.53
C PHE A 256 27.41 1.64 -6.29
N GLY A 257 27.84 1.91 -5.05
CA GLY A 257 28.39 3.23 -4.69
C GLY A 257 27.38 4.38 -4.81
N TYR A 258 26.07 4.08 -4.73
CA TYR A 258 24.95 5.04 -4.94
C TYR A 258 24.93 5.67 -6.34
N ASP A 259 25.54 5.02 -7.32
CA ASP A 259 25.56 5.45 -8.73
C ASP A 259 24.30 4.93 -9.43
N ASP A 260 23.36 5.83 -9.74
CA ASP A 260 22.09 5.49 -10.37
C ASP A 260 22.29 4.91 -11.78
N GLY A 261 23.35 5.32 -12.52
CA GLY A 261 23.67 4.79 -13.84
C GLY A 261 24.09 3.33 -13.79
N LYS A 262 24.96 2.95 -12.85
CA LYS A 262 25.38 1.56 -12.64
C LYS A 262 24.22 0.67 -12.22
N MET A 263 23.35 1.16 -11.33
CA MET A 263 22.15 0.42 -10.93
C MET A 263 21.23 0.20 -12.12
N LEU A 264 21.00 1.24 -12.93
CA LEU A 264 20.17 1.16 -14.13
C LEU A 264 20.74 0.15 -15.14
N GLU A 265 22.04 0.20 -15.44
CA GLU A 265 22.70 -0.74 -16.34
C GLU A 265 22.53 -2.20 -15.86
N TYR A 266 22.71 -2.44 -14.56
CA TYR A 266 22.49 -3.75 -13.96
C TYR A 266 21.03 -4.22 -14.10
N MET A 267 20.05 -3.35 -13.80
CA MET A 267 18.63 -3.68 -13.96
C MET A 267 18.29 -3.97 -15.43
N LEU A 268 18.82 -3.19 -16.38
CA LEU A 268 18.62 -3.40 -17.81
C LEU A 268 19.26 -4.71 -18.29
N SER A 269 20.43 -5.11 -17.78
CA SER A 269 21.04 -6.40 -18.13
C SER A 269 20.13 -7.58 -17.74
N ILE A 270 19.57 -7.53 -16.53
CA ILE A 270 18.60 -8.54 -16.07
C ILE A 270 17.33 -8.56 -16.94
N CYS A 271 16.82 -7.40 -17.33
CA CYS A 271 15.66 -7.33 -18.21
C CYS A 271 15.94 -7.95 -19.59
N ARG A 272 17.16 -7.78 -20.13
CA ARG A 272 17.58 -8.44 -21.37
C ARG A 272 17.73 -9.95 -21.21
N GLU A 273 18.39 -10.41 -20.15
CA GLU A 273 18.54 -11.84 -19.83
C GLU A 273 17.18 -12.55 -19.70
N LYS A 274 16.19 -11.85 -19.13
CA LYS A 274 14.80 -12.36 -19.04
C LYS A 274 14.01 -12.22 -20.34
N GLY A 275 14.56 -11.63 -21.40
CA GLY A 275 13.84 -11.39 -22.66
C GLY A 275 12.71 -10.37 -22.54
N ILE A 276 12.76 -9.47 -21.56
CA ILE A 276 11.78 -8.38 -21.41
C ILE A 276 12.16 -7.23 -22.34
N LEU A 277 13.44 -7.01 -22.52
CA LEU A 277 14.00 -6.05 -23.48
C LEU A 277 14.69 -6.80 -24.58
N GLY A 278 14.49 -6.32 -25.83
CA GLY A 278 15.18 -6.84 -27.01
C GLY A 278 16.63 -6.30 -27.12
#